data_59dd8c87976f3ac23b5e41da91d7ea14
#
_entry.id   59dd8c87976f3ac23b5e41da91d7ea14
#
_cell.length_a   1.000
_cell.length_b   1.000
_cell.length_c   1.000
_cell.angle_alpha   90.00
_cell.angle_beta   90.00
_cell.angle_gamma   90.00
#
_symmetry.space_group_name_H-M   'P 1'
#
loop_
_entity.id
_entity.type
_entity.pdbx_description
1 polymer ?
#
loop_
_entity_poly.entity_id
_entity_poly.type
_entity_poly.pdbx_seq_one_letter_code
_entity_poly.pdbx_strand_id
1 'polypeptide(L)'
;MAAEETTVRSLLIPVEENYLLLPSTVVAEVVTYDDPEPPPRGAPSWLLGRFNWRGQRVPAVAFEELNGGNGAAPATRARLMVLKALGDRPELPYIGLLAQGIPRLLSVHPDGIEDLDEPMDDALAVSVAVLVHGEPAFIPDMEYLEEEVHRALFR
;
A
#
# COMPACT_ATOMS: atom_id res chain seq x y z
N MET A 1 -10.92 -31.63 -8.88
CA MET A 1 -10.94 -31.32 -8.55
C MET A 1 -10.74 -30.40 -8.53
N ALA A 2 -10.92 -30.04 -8.67
CA ALA A 2 -10.89 -29.16 -8.73
C ALA A 2 -10.37 -28.31 -8.21
N ALA A 3 -10.36 -28.20 -7.85
CA ALA A 3 -10.02 -27.48 -7.27
C ALA A 3 -9.30 -26.66 -7.45
N GLU A 4 -9.08 -26.72 -7.76
CA GLU A 4 -8.29 -26.11 -7.95
C GLU A 4 -8.42 -24.89 -8.27
N GLU A 5 -9.26 -24.38 -7.88
CA GLU A 5 -9.28 -23.17 -7.95
C GLU A 5 -8.30 -22.54 -7.29
N THR A 6 -7.35 -21.86 -7.83
CA THR A 6 -6.34 -21.15 -7.20
C THR A 6 -6.81 -19.76 -7.14
N THR A 7 -7.53 -19.37 -6.15
CA THR A 7 -7.87 -17.99 -5.93
C THR A 7 -6.93 -17.40 -4.88
N VAL A 8 -6.62 -16.14 -5.00
CA VAL A 8 -5.81 -15.43 -4.03
C VAL A 8 -6.70 -14.41 -3.35
N ARG A 9 -6.84 -14.53 -2.04
CA ARG A 9 -7.61 -13.54 -1.28
C ARG A 9 -6.81 -12.27 -1.25
N SER A 10 -7.43 -11.19 -1.68
CA SER A 10 -6.74 -9.92 -1.87
C SER A 10 -7.58 -8.78 -1.35
N LEU A 11 -6.94 -7.65 -1.13
CA LEU A 11 -7.63 -6.44 -0.73
C LEU A 11 -7.49 -5.41 -1.83
N LEU A 12 -8.60 -4.79 -2.18
CA LEU A 12 -8.61 -3.67 -3.10
C LEU A 12 -8.71 -2.42 -2.24
N ILE A 13 -7.66 -1.64 -2.24
CA ILE A 13 -7.45 -0.57 -1.30
C ILE A 13 -7.62 0.77 -1.99
N PRO A 14 -8.62 1.58 -1.60
CA PRO A 14 -8.77 2.89 -2.24
C PRO A 14 -7.69 3.84 -1.76
N VAL A 15 -7.01 4.45 -2.71
CA VAL A 15 -6.08 5.55 -2.42
C VAL A 15 -6.62 6.77 -3.14
N GLU A 16 -5.82 7.80 -3.31
CA GLU A 16 -6.36 9.09 -3.76
C GLU A 16 -7.23 8.99 -5.02
N GLU A 17 -6.69 8.54 -6.10
CA GLU A 17 -7.44 8.45 -7.35
C GLU A 17 -7.45 7.05 -7.93
N ASN A 18 -6.90 6.10 -7.23
CA ASN A 18 -6.69 4.76 -7.76
C ASN A 18 -7.01 3.73 -6.72
N TYR A 19 -6.88 2.47 -7.10
CA TYR A 19 -6.97 1.37 -6.15
C TYR A 19 -5.66 0.61 -6.18
N LEU A 20 -5.27 0.12 -5.03
CA LEU A 20 -4.13 -0.79 -4.93
C LEU A 20 -4.64 -2.20 -4.68
N LEU A 21 -3.97 -3.18 -5.24
CA LEU A 21 -4.34 -4.58 -5.06
C LEU A 21 -3.20 -5.28 -4.36
N LEU A 22 -3.48 -5.87 -3.21
CA LEU A 22 -2.48 -6.61 -2.43
C LEU A 22 -3.06 -7.92 -1.94
N PRO A 23 -2.26 -8.97 -1.90
CA PRO A 23 -2.72 -10.21 -1.26
C PRO A 23 -3.00 -9.97 0.22
N SER A 24 -4.02 -10.61 0.75
CA SER A 24 -4.39 -10.39 2.14
C SER A 24 -3.30 -10.86 3.09
N THR A 25 -2.44 -11.76 2.66
CA THR A 25 -1.34 -12.26 3.51
C THR A 25 -0.29 -11.20 3.81
N VAL A 26 -0.22 -10.14 3.00
CA VAL A 26 0.72 -9.05 3.22
C VAL A 26 0.19 -8.07 4.26
N VAL A 27 -1.11 -8.08 4.50
CA VAL A 27 -1.74 -7.10 5.39
C VAL A 27 -1.85 -7.70 6.78
N ALA A 28 -1.20 -7.05 7.75
CA ALA A 28 -1.27 -7.51 9.13
C ALA A 28 -2.55 -7.05 9.79
N GLU A 29 -2.96 -5.81 9.53
CA GLU A 29 -4.18 -5.29 10.15
C GLU A 29 -4.60 -4.01 9.44
N VAL A 30 -5.90 -3.72 9.49
CA VAL A 30 -6.44 -2.45 9.00
C VAL A 30 -6.92 -1.71 10.23
N VAL A 31 -6.37 -0.52 10.48
CA VAL A 31 -6.73 0.24 11.66
C VAL A 31 -7.30 1.60 11.25
N THR A 32 -8.05 2.21 12.14
CA THR A 32 -8.59 3.54 11.90
C THR A 32 -7.44 4.54 11.80
N TYR A 33 -7.56 5.46 10.89
CA TYR A 33 -6.52 6.48 10.75
C TYR A 33 -6.58 7.42 11.93
N ASP A 34 -5.43 7.69 12.50
CA ASP A 34 -5.28 8.69 13.55
C ASP A 34 -4.00 9.41 13.21
N ASP A 35 -3.95 10.72 13.42
CA ASP A 35 -2.79 11.49 12.98
C ASP A 35 -1.52 10.90 13.55
N PRO A 36 -0.57 10.54 12.70
CA PRO A 36 0.69 10.00 13.21
C PRO A 36 1.55 11.10 13.81
N GLU A 37 2.54 10.67 14.57
CA GLU A 37 3.53 11.59 15.09
C GLU A 37 4.30 12.15 13.89
N PRO A 38 4.44 13.46 13.77
CA PRO A 38 5.03 14.05 12.56
C PRO A 38 6.45 13.56 12.29
N PRO A 39 6.84 13.50 11.03
CA PRO A 39 8.20 13.06 10.70
C PRO A 39 9.20 14.17 11.00
N PRO A 40 10.49 13.83 11.00
CA PRO A 40 11.51 14.86 11.22
C PRO A 40 11.49 15.89 10.10
N ARG A 41 12.00 17.08 10.43
CA ARG A 41 12.07 18.15 9.46
C ARG A 41 12.95 17.68 8.29
N GLY A 42 12.51 17.97 7.08
CA GLY A 42 13.24 17.58 5.88
C GLY A 42 12.86 16.23 5.34
N ALA A 43 11.95 15.53 6.01
CA ALA A 43 11.48 14.25 5.51
C ALA A 43 10.67 14.44 4.23
N PRO A 44 10.60 13.43 3.35
CA PRO A 44 9.77 13.53 2.16
C PRO A 44 8.31 13.72 2.51
N SER A 45 7.57 14.40 1.64
CA SER A 45 6.16 14.68 1.91
C SER A 45 5.29 13.43 1.99
N TRP A 46 5.70 12.35 1.33
CA TRP A 46 4.91 11.11 1.39
C TRP A 46 5.06 10.37 2.71
N LEU A 47 6.04 10.75 3.54
CA LEU A 47 6.20 10.14 4.85
C LEU A 47 5.36 10.95 5.84
N LEU A 48 4.22 10.37 6.24
CA LEU A 48 3.27 11.09 7.08
C LEU A 48 3.69 11.15 8.54
N GLY A 49 4.56 10.24 8.97
CA GLY A 49 5.00 10.17 10.34
C GLY A 49 5.04 8.75 10.81
N ARG A 50 4.97 8.56 12.13
CA ARG A 50 4.97 7.24 12.72
C ARG A 50 3.80 7.11 13.67
N PHE A 51 3.24 5.91 13.76
CA PHE A 51 2.15 5.63 14.67
C PHE A 51 2.49 4.38 15.47
N ASN A 52 1.87 4.27 16.65
CA ASN A 52 2.09 3.10 17.47
C ASN A 52 1.14 2.00 17.08
N TRP A 53 1.66 0.81 16.87
CA TRP A 53 0.86 -0.34 16.54
C TRP A 53 1.47 -1.53 17.28
N ARG A 54 0.72 -2.07 18.23
CA ARG A 54 1.15 -3.23 19.01
C ARG A 54 2.54 -3.03 19.60
N GLY A 55 2.79 -1.86 20.15
CA GLY A 55 4.06 -1.56 20.79
C GLY A 55 5.20 -1.22 19.84
N GLN A 56 4.92 -1.11 18.56
CA GLN A 56 5.93 -0.77 17.57
C GLN A 56 5.62 0.55 16.94
N ARG A 57 6.64 1.29 16.56
CA ARG A 57 6.47 2.55 15.85
C ARG A 57 6.57 2.25 14.36
N VAL A 58 5.45 2.42 13.67
CA VAL A 58 5.33 2.04 12.27
C VAL A 58 5.25 3.29 11.43
N PRO A 59 6.06 3.42 10.37
CA PRO A 59 5.97 4.58 9.50
C PRO A 59 4.70 4.56 8.67
N ALA A 60 4.08 5.72 8.52
CA ALA A 60 2.86 5.88 7.72
C ALA A 60 3.21 6.56 6.41
N VAL A 61 2.72 6.04 5.31
CA VAL A 61 3.12 6.44 3.97
C VAL A 61 1.89 6.77 3.14
N ALA A 62 1.96 7.87 2.39
CA ALA A 62 0.95 8.22 1.39
C ALA A 62 1.42 7.70 0.04
N PHE A 63 0.80 6.62 -0.43
CA PHE A 63 1.25 5.95 -1.64
C PHE A 63 1.23 6.86 -2.86
N GLU A 64 0.17 7.66 -3.01
CA GLU A 64 0.06 8.50 -4.21
C GLU A 64 1.22 9.48 -4.32
N GLU A 65 1.63 10.06 -3.20
CA GLU A 65 2.78 10.97 -3.25
C GLU A 65 4.08 10.23 -3.48
N LEU A 66 4.23 9.06 -2.89
CA LEU A 66 5.43 8.24 -3.13
C LEU A 66 5.52 7.87 -4.60
N ASN A 67 4.39 7.63 -5.23
CA ASN A 67 4.33 7.24 -6.62
C ASN A 67 4.46 8.43 -7.57
N GLY A 68 4.73 9.61 -7.04
CA GLY A 68 4.96 10.80 -7.86
C GLY A 68 3.75 11.68 -8.08
N GLY A 69 2.63 11.32 -7.49
CA GLY A 69 1.41 12.12 -7.63
C GLY A 69 1.25 13.13 -6.52
N ASN A 70 0.09 13.75 -6.48
CA ASN A 70 -0.24 14.69 -5.44
C ASN A 70 -0.97 13.99 -4.32
N GLY A 71 -0.56 14.25 -3.11
CA GLY A 71 -1.24 13.68 -1.97
C GLY A 71 -2.45 14.49 -1.59
N ALA A 72 -3.31 13.91 -0.80
CA ALA A 72 -4.47 14.59 -0.26
C ALA A 72 -4.53 14.33 1.23
N ALA A 73 -5.23 15.21 1.93
CA ALA A 73 -5.47 15.00 3.35
C ALA A 73 -6.28 13.71 3.53
N PRO A 74 -6.11 13.03 4.66
CA PRO A 74 -6.89 11.83 4.90
C PRO A 74 -8.38 12.12 4.93
N ALA A 75 -9.15 11.27 4.28
CA ALA A 75 -10.60 11.39 4.26
C ALA A 75 -11.19 10.98 5.60
N THR A 76 -12.46 11.28 5.80
CA THR A 76 -13.14 10.93 7.04
C THR A 76 -13.10 9.42 7.31
N ARG A 77 -13.13 8.61 6.25
CA ARG A 77 -13.11 7.15 6.39
C ARG A 77 -11.73 6.55 6.18
N ALA A 78 -10.70 7.37 6.29
CA ALA A 78 -9.35 6.90 6.05
C ALA A 78 -8.95 5.81 7.03
N ARG A 79 -8.11 4.90 6.56
CA ARG A 79 -7.60 3.79 7.36
C ARG A 79 -6.09 3.71 7.15
N LEU A 80 -5.42 3.08 8.07
CA LEU A 80 -4.02 2.72 7.87
C LEU A 80 -3.95 1.22 7.69
N MET A 81 -3.36 0.81 6.58
CA MET A 81 -3.13 -0.59 6.28
C MET A 81 -1.76 -0.95 6.82
N VAL A 82 -1.71 -1.76 7.85
CA VAL A 82 -0.41 -2.18 8.39
C VAL A 82 0.06 -3.36 7.56
N LEU A 83 1.10 -3.14 6.79
CA LEU A 83 1.64 -4.14 5.87
C LEU A 83 2.89 -4.77 6.45
N LYS A 84 3.05 -6.05 6.21
CA LYS A 84 4.28 -6.76 6.57
C LYS A 84 5.33 -6.41 5.55
N ALA A 85 6.50 -5.98 6.00
CA ALA A 85 7.59 -5.74 5.08
C ALA A 85 8.12 -7.07 4.58
N LEU A 86 8.37 -7.15 3.29
CA LEU A 86 8.81 -8.41 2.67
C LEU A 86 10.32 -8.48 2.56
N GLY A 87 11.00 -7.37 2.77
CA GLY A 87 12.45 -7.35 2.70
C GLY A 87 13.07 -7.81 4.00
N ASP A 88 14.36 -7.94 3.98
CA ASP A 88 15.09 -8.47 5.10
C ASP A 88 15.73 -7.34 5.89
N ARG A 89 14.91 -6.43 6.40
CA ARG A 89 15.39 -5.29 7.15
C ARG A 89 14.80 -5.33 8.55
N PRO A 90 15.56 -5.77 9.55
CA PRO A 90 15.02 -5.91 10.91
C PRO A 90 14.46 -4.62 11.49
N GLU A 91 15.00 -3.47 11.09
CA GLU A 91 14.54 -2.21 11.63
C GLU A 91 13.27 -1.70 10.94
N LEU A 92 12.78 -2.40 9.92
CA LEU A 92 11.58 -1.99 9.21
C LEU A 92 10.68 -3.21 8.97
N PRO A 93 10.06 -3.73 10.05
CA PRO A 93 9.22 -4.93 9.89
C PRO A 93 7.83 -4.65 9.35
N TYR A 94 7.33 -3.42 9.51
CA TYR A 94 5.98 -3.07 9.09
C TYR A 94 5.95 -1.67 8.48
N ILE A 95 5.01 -1.45 7.57
CA ILE A 95 4.78 -0.15 6.97
C ILE A 95 3.29 0.10 6.98
N GLY A 96 2.87 1.29 7.37
CA GLY A 96 1.46 1.68 7.31
C GLY A 96 1.19 2.44 6.03
N LEU A 97 0.18 2.02 5.30
CA LEU A 97 -0.18 2.66 4.05
C LEU A 97 -1.51 3.36 4.24
N LEU A 98 -1.57 4.63 3.88
CA LEU A 98 -2.81 5.38 4.02
C LEU A 98 -3.81 4.94 2.97
N ALA A 99 -4.97 4.48 3.41
CA ALA A 99 -6.09 4.18 2.54
C ALA A 99 -7.15 5.24 2.74
N GLN A 100 -7.74 5.72 1.66
CA GLN A 100 -8.72 6.80 1.75
C GLN A 100 -10.14 6.28 2.01
N GLY A 101 -10.28 5.01 2.19
CA GLY A 101 -11.57 4.41 2.51
C GLY A 101 -11.38 2.99 2.97
N ILE A 102 -12.48 2.27 3.10
CA ILE A 102 -12.47 0.91 3.60
C ILE A 102 -12.07 -0.04 2.48
N PRO A 103 -11.04 -0.86 2.66
CA PRO A 103 -10.64 -1.81 1.62
C PRO A 103 -11.71 -2.88 1.41
N ARG A 104 -11.77 -3.41 0.21
CA ARG A 104 -12.70 -4.49 -0.13
C ARG A 104 -11.93 -5.79 -0.27
N LEU A 105 -12.49 -6.85 0.30
CA LEU A 105 -11.89 -8.17 0.20
C LEU A 105 -12.37 -8.84 -1.08
N LEU A 106 -11.46 -9.32 -1.88
CA LEU A 106 -11.76 -10.00 -3.13
C LEU A 106 -11.08 -11.36 -3.18
N SER A 107 -11.72 -12.32 -3.83
CA SER A 107 -11.04 -13.56 -4.18
C SER A 107 -10.67 -13.44 -5.65
N VAL A 108 -9.40 -13.31 -5.95
CA VAL A 108 -8.95 -13.07 -7.30
C VAL A 108 -8.58 -14.40 -7.96
N HIS A 109 -9.29 -14.70 -9.01
CA HIS A 109 -9.03 -15.89 -9.81
C HIS A 109 -8.12 -15.49 -10.96
N PRO A 110 -7.27 -16.39 -11.46
CA PRO A 110 -6.42 -16.01 -12.60
C PRO A 110 -7.19 -15.46 -13.79
N ASP A 111 -8.42 -15.92 -13.99
CA ASP A 111 -9.23 -15.42 -15.08
C ASP A 111 -9.84 -14.07 -14.79
N GLY A 112 -9.77 -13.59 -13.58
CA GLY A 112 -10.35 -12.32 -13.17
C GLY A 112 -9.37 -11.18 -13.13
N ILE A 113 -8.14 -11.38 -13.58
CA ILE A 113 -7.12 -10.34 -13.55
C ILE A 113 -6.41 -10.31 -14.89
N GLU A 114 -6.22 -9.11 -15.43
CA GLU A 114 -5.53 -8.95 -16.71
C GLU A 114 -4.55 -7.81 -16.59
N ASP A 115 -3.44 -7.90 -17.28
CA ASP A 115 -2.50 -6.80 -17.33
C ASP A 115 -3.11 -5.66 -18.15
N LEU A 116 -3.05 -4.46 -17.62
CA LEU A 116 -3.39 -3.30 -18.38
C LEU A 116 -2.12 -2.84 -19.03
N ASP A 117 -1.96 -3.00 -20.24
CA ASP A 117 -0.74 -2.71 -20.95
C ASP A 117 -0.59 -1.21 -21.12
N GLU A 118 -0.53 -0.48 -20.05
CA GLU A 118 -0.44 0.97 -20.09
C GLU A 118 0.96 1.46 -19.79
N PRO A 119 1.37 2.55 -20.41
CA PRO A 119 2.68 3.12 -20.09
C PRO A 119 2.70 3.57 -18.64
N MET A 120 3.76 3.23 -17.93
CA MET A 120 3.90 3.60 -16.54
C MET A 120 5.16 4.41 -16.31
N ASP A 121 5.44 5.33 -17.21
CA ASP A 121 6.68 6.09 -17.16
C ASP A 121 6.78 6.90 -15.88
N ASP A 122 5.66 7.39 -15.37
CA ASP A 122 5.69 8.21 -14.17
C ASP A 122 5.31 7.43 -12.93
N ALA A 123 5.10 6.13 -13.03
CA ALA A 123 4.66 5.33 -11.90
C ALA A 123 5.87 4.70 -11.24
N LEU A 124 6.40 5.36 -10.22
CA LEU A 124 7.63 4.92 -9.57
C LEU A 124 7.42 3.73 -8.66
N ALA A 125 6.28 3.67 -8.01
CA ALA A 125 6.04 2.67 -6.96
C ALA A 125 5.06 1.59 -7.39
N VAL A 126 4.77 1.48 -8.67
CA VAL A 126 3.83 0.49 -9.19
C VAL A 126 4.59 -0.59 -9.94
N SER A 127 4.35 -1.83 -9.57
CA SER A 127 4.94 -2.96 -10.27
C SER A 127 4.21 -3.24 -11.57
N VAL A 128 2.88 -3.26 -11.52
CA VAL A 128 2.09 -3.52 -12.71
C VAL A 128 0.68 -2.92 -12.54
N ALA A 129 0.12 -2.44 -13.62
CA ALA A 129 -1.27 -2.00 -13.65
C ALA A 129 -2.12 -3.14 -14.18
N VAL A 130 -3.25 -3.40 -13.52
CA VAL A 130 -4.09 -4.53 -13.86
C VAL A 130 -5.55 -4.12 -13.91
N LEU A 131 -6.35 -4.99 -14.53
CA LEU A 131 -7.78 -4.89 -14.47
C LEU A 131 -8.22 -6.09 -13.66
N VAL A 132 -8.78 -5.87 -12.48
CA VAL A 132 -9.22 -6.95 -11.62
C VAL A 132 -10.73 -6.87 -11.49
N HIS A 133 -11.41 -7.95 -11.86
CA HIS A 133 -12.87 -8.00 -11.87
C HIS A 133 -13.45 -6.78 -12.58
N GLY A 134 -12.82 -6.35 -13.66
CA GLY A 134 -13.29 -5.23 -14.45
C GLY A 134 -12.91 -3.86 -13.92
N GLU A 135 -12.14 -3.77 -12.85
CA GLU A 135 -11.76 -2.48 -12.27
C GLU A 135 -10.25 -2.27 -12.38
N PRO A 136 -9.82 -1.10 -12.80
CA PRO A 136 -8.38 -0.83 -12.84
C PRO A 136 -7.79 -0.76 -11.44
N ALA A 137 -6.61 -1.32 -11.26
CA ALA A 137 -5.92 -1.27 -9.98
C ALA A 137 -4.42 -1.35 -10.24
N PHE A 138 -3.64 -0.92 -9.26
CA PHE A 138 -2.19 -1.00 -9.34
C PHE A 138 -1.69 -2.00 -8.31
N ILE A 139 -0.74 -2.82 -8.71
CA ILE A 139 -0.03 -3.67 -7.76
C ILE A 139 1.24 -2.91 -7.39
N PRO A 140 1.41 -2.56 -6.12
CA PRO A 140 2.56 -1.74 -5.74
C PRO A 140 3.86 -2.54 -5.79
N ASP A 141 4.94 -1.83 -6.03
CA ASP A 141 6.27 -2.42 -6.00
C ASP A 141 6.73 -2.36 -4.54
N MET A 142 6.58 -3.45 -3.82
CA MET A 142 6.89 -3.48 -2.40
C MET A 142 8.37 -3.27 -2.13
N GLU A 143 9.22 -3.74 -3.01
CA GLU A 143 10.65 -3.54 -2.83
C GLU A 143 11.01 -2.06 -2.92
N TYR A 144 10.47 -1.37 -3.89
CA TYR A 144 10.71 0.06 -4.03
C TYR A 144 10.15 0.81 -2.82
N LEU A 145 8.94 0.46 -2.40
CA LEU A 145 8.31 1.09 -1.25
C LEU A 145 9.18 0.95 0.00
N GLU A 146 9.62 -0.27 0.27
CA GLU A 146 10.42 -0.52 1.46
C GLU A 146 11.78 0.16 1.39
N GLU A 147 12.36 0.20 0.22
CA GLU A 147 13.64 0.84 0.04
C GLU A 147 13.56 2.34 0.28
N GLU A 148 12.52 2.97 -0.25
CA GLU A 148 12.36 4.41 -0.08
C GLU A 148 12.06 4.77 1.38
N VAL A 149 11.24 3.98 2.05
CA VAL A 149 10.93 4.23 3.44
C VAL A 149 12.19 4.05 4.30
N HIS A 150 12.93 3.00 4.04
CA HIS A 150 14.16 2.73 4.80
C HIS A 150 15.15 3.87 4.60
N ARG A 151 15.30 4.33 3.38
CA ARG A 151 16.21 5.43 3.08
C ARG A 151 15.78 6.71 3.80
N ALA A 152 14.50 6.97 3.88
CA ALA A 152 14.01 8.18 4.54
C ALA A 152 14.19 8.13 6.05
N LEU A 153 14.13 6.95 6.64
CA LEU A 153 14.19 6.83 8.09
C LEU A 153 15.59 6.59 8.64
N PHE A 154 16.43 5.92 7.89
CA PHE A 154 17.71 5.45 8.43
C PHE A 154 18.91 5.93 7.66
N ARG A 155 18.79 7.04 6.95
CA ARG A 155 19.88 7.54 6.24
C ARG A 155 20.79 8.39 7.02
#